data_8eb6f39c1f09d1b27e4e4fb4e2673657
#
_entry.id   8eb6f39c1f09d1b27e4e4fb4e2673657
#
_cell.length_a   1.000
_cell.length_b   1.000
_cell.length_c   1.000
_cell.angle_alpha   90.00
_cell.angle_beta   90.00
_cell.angle_gamma   90.00
#
_symmetry.space_group_name_H-M   'P 1'
#
loop_
_entity.id
_entity.type
_entity.pdbx_description
1 polymer ?
#
loop_
_entity_poly.entity_id
_entity_poly.type
_entity_poly.pdbx_seq_one_letter_code
_entity_poly.pdbx_strand_id
1 'polypeptide(L)'
;MSYAVKNLIEGSRELIAFRVGDQEFCVNVMAVREIRGWTPVTPLPHAPQFVMGVINLRGAVLPIVDLSLRLGMKSTQPTERHVIIVVQVKSKVIGLLVDAVSDVLTVSDENIQPTPEISSDLERQYARGILAIDSRMICLIELGALFNDAESEAA
;
A
#
# COMPACT_ATOMS: atom_id res chain seq x y z
N MET A 1 -18.32 -21.53 -0.36
CA MET A 1 -17.09 -21.50 -1.17
C MET A 1 -16.15 -20.44 -0.63
N SER A 2 -14.89 -20.74 -0.52
CA SER A 2 -13.92 -19.79 -0.01
C SER A 2 -13.59 -18.73 -1.07
N TYR A 3 -13.08 -17.59 -0.62
CA TYR A 3 -12.65 -16.53 -1.54
C TYR A 3 -11.58 -17.01 -2.49
N ALA A 4 -10.66 -17.84 -2.02
CA ALA A 4 -9.58 -18.34 -2.87
C ALA A 4 -10.12 -19.12 -4.07
N VAL A 5 -11.11 -19.96 -3.86
CA VAL A 5 -11.73 -20.74 -4.93
C VAL A 5 -12.46 -19.82 -5.88
N LYS A 6 -13.21 -18.85 -5.36
CA LYS A 6 -13.94 -17.91 -6.18
C LYS A 6 -12.99 -17.09 -7.06
N ASN A 7 -11.88 -16.62 -6.50
CA ASN A 7 -10.90 -15.83 -7.25
C ASN A 7 -10.27 -16.63 -8.38
N LEU A 8 -9.95 -17.89 -8.12
CA LEU A 8 -9.36 -18.75 -9.14
C LEU A 8 -10.32 -19.05 -10.28
N ILE A 9 -11.60 -19.25 -9.99
CA ILE A 9 -12.59 -19.63 -10.99
C ILE A 9 -13.02 -18.44 -11.82
N GLU A 10 -13.24 -17.28 -11.19
CA GLU A 10 -13.84 -16.13 -11.84
C GLU A 10 -12.86 -15.06 -12.26
N GLY A 11 -11.55 -15.26 -12.02
CA GLY A 11 -10.57 -14.23 -12.29
C GLY A 11 -10.75 -13.01 -11.41
N SER A 12 -11.46 -13.15 -10.29
CA SER A 12 -11.69 -12.04 -9.38
C SER A 12 -10.52 -11.87 -8.43
N ARG A 13 -10.41 -10.67 -7.88
CA ARG A 13 -9.35 -10.30 -6.93
C ARG A 13 -9.97 -9.68 -5.70
N GLU A 14 -9.31 -9.92 -4.58
CA GLU A 14 -9.65 -9.22 -3.34
C GLU A 14 -8.60 -8.17 -3.07
N LEU A 15 -9.04 -6.97 -2.84
CA LEU A 15 -8.17 -5.80 -2.65
C LEU A 15 -8.56 -5.11 -1.36
N ILE A 16 -7.56 -4.61 -0.65
CA ILE A 16 -7.80 -3.76 0.52
C ILE A 16 -7.68 -2.32 0.06
N ALA A 17 -8.75 -1.56 0.24
CA ALA A 17 -8.78 -0.14 -0.11
C ALA A 17 -8.44 0.70 1.11
N PHE A 18 -7.67 1.74 0.90
CA PHE A 18 -7.25 2.65 1.97
C PHE A 18 -7.11 4.07 1.43
N ARG A 19 -7.07 5.02 2.35
CA ARG A 19 -6.98 6.43 2.01
C ARG A 19 -5.61 6.96 2.35
N VAL A 20 -5.10 7.82 1.47
CA VAL A 20 -3.88 8.60 1.70
C VAL A 20 -4.19 10.01 1.22
N GLY A 21 -4.26 10.96 2.14
CA GLY A 21 -4.74 12.29 1.82
C GLY A 21 -6.19 12.22 1.33
N ASP A 22 -6.47 12.86 0.21
CA ASP A 22 -7.81 12.87 -0.37
C ASP A 22 -8.03 11.78 -1.42
N GLN A 23 -7.06 10.86 -1.55
CA GLN A 23 -7.11 9.84 -2.59
C GLN A 23 -7.30 8.46 -1.99
N GLU A 24 -7.87 7.57 -2.79
CA GLU A 24 -8.01 6.16 -2.41
C GLU A 24 -7.10 5.28 -3.27
N PHE A 25 -6.51 4.32 -2.61
CA PHE A 25 -5.63 3.33 -3.23
C PHE A 25 -6.05 1.95 -2.75
N CYS A 26 -5.60 0.93 -3.46
CA CYS A 26 -5.81 -0.43 -3.00
C CYS A 26 -4.62 -1.30 -3.36
N VAL A 27 -4.46 -2.38 -2.60
CA VAL A 27 -3.42 -3.38 -2.82
C VAL A 27 -4.03 -4.76 -2.72
N ASN A 28 -3.35 -5.74 -3.32
CA ASN A 28 -3.78 -7.13 -3.25
C ASN A 28 -3.81 -7.58 -1.78
N VAL A 29 -4.95 -8.14 -1.36
CA VAL A 29 -5.10 -8.62 0.02
C VAL A 29 -4.05 -9.67 0.37
N MET A 30 -3.59 -10.43 -0.60
CA MET A 30 -2.57 -11.46 -0.38
C MET A 30 -1.22 -10.90 0.06
N ALA A 31 -0.96 -9.63 -0.20
CA ALA A 31 0.27 -8.98 0.24
C ALA A 31 0.17 -8.50 1.69
N VAL A 32 -1.03 -8.42 2.25
CA VAL A 32 -1.23 -7.85 3.59
C VAL A 32 -1.08 -8.92 4.66
N ARG A 33 -0.20 -8.66 5.63
CA ARG A 33 0.02 -9.56 6.76
C ARG A 33 -0.87 -9.20 7.92
N GLU A 34 -0.98 -7.92 8.24
CA GLU A 34 -1.85 -7.44 9.30
C GLU A 34 -2.08 -5.96 9.16
N ILE A 35 -3.05 -5.45 9.89
CA ILE A 35 -3.35 -4.02 9.96
C ILE A 35 -3.34 -3.65 11.42
N ARG A 36 -2.64 -2.58 11.76
CA ARG A 36 -2.52 -2.15 13.14
C ARG A 36 -2.54 -0.64 13.24
N GLY A 37 -2.81 -0.12 14.44
CA GLY A 37 -2.82 1.31 14.68
C GLY A 37 -1.41 1.89 14.66
N TRP A 38 -1.34 3.21 14.53
CA TRP A 38 -0.07 3.92 14.61
C TRP A 38 0.61 3.69 15.96
N THR A 39 1.92 3.53 15.90
CA THR A 39 2.76 3.51 17.08
C THR A 39 4.03 4.28 16.75
N PRO A 40 4.62 5.00 17.72
CA PRO A 40 5.83 5.76 17.47
C PRO A 40 6.97 4.90 16.94
N VAL A 41 7.75 5.49 16.03
CA VAL A 41 8.86 4.81 15.38
C VAL A 41 10.18 5.29 15.94
N THR A 42 11.21 4.44 15.80
CA THR A 42 12.59 4.83 16.08
C THR A 42 13.24 5.22 14.76
N PRO A 43 13.63 6.48 14.57
CA PRO A 43 14.22 6.90 13.30
C PRO A 43 15.52 6.17 12.99
N LEU A 44 15.78 5.95 11.70
CA LEU A 44 17.01 5.35 11.21
C LEU A 44 17.86 6.42 10.52
N PRO A 45 19.15 6.56 10.88
CA PRO A 45 20.02 7.49 10.16
C PRO A 45 20.28 6.99 8.73
N HIS A 46 20.37 7.94 7.80
CA HIS A 46 20.70 7.65 6.39
C HIS A 46 19.71 6.78 5.64
N ALA A 47 18.51 6.59 6.18
CA ALA A 47 17.45 5.89 5.46
C ALA A 47 16.84 6.81 4.39
N PRO A 48 16.19 6.24 3.35
CA PRO A 48 15.44 7.06 2.40
C PRO A 48 14.42 7.94 3.12
N GLN A 49 14.14 9.11 2.54
CA GLN A 49 13.28 10.10 3.17
C GLN A 49 11.89 9.55 3.52
N PHE A 50 11.37 8.63 2.71
CA PHE A 50 10.06 8.06 2.97
C PHE A 50 10.04 7.02 4.10
N VAL A 51 11.20 6.57 4.56
CA VAL A 51 11.29 5.65 5.70
C VAL A 51 11.25 6.48 6.97
N MET A 52 10.18 6.34 7.75
CA MET A 52 10.00 7.10 8.98
C MET A 52 10.90 6.59 10.10
N GLY A 53 11.15 5.29 10.09
CA GLY A 53 11.92 4.63 11.12
C GLY A 53 11.50 3.17 11.20
N VAL A 54 11.73 2.56 12.34
CA VAL A 54 11.41 1.15 12.58
C VAL A 54 10.62 0.99 13.87
N ILE A 55 9.87 -0.10 13.93
CA ILE A 55 9.23 -0.54 15.18
C ILE A 55 9.63 -1.97 15.46
N ASN A 56 9.48 -2.36 16.72
CA ASN A 56 9.66 -3.75 17.13
C ASN A 56 8.30 -4.44 17.04
N LEU A 57 8.20 -5.41 16.15
CA LEU A 57 6.98 -6.20 15.99
C LEU A 57 7.28 -7.64 16.37
N ARG A 58 6.93 -7.99 17.59
CA ARG A 58 7.15 -9.34 18.12
C ARG A 58 8.61 -9.81 17.96
N GLY A 59 9.54 -8.93 18.27
CA GLY A 59 10.96 -9.24 18.20
C GLY A 59 11.61 -9.01 16.85
N ALA A 60 10.84 -8.66 15.82
CA ALA A 60 11.36 -8.36 14.50
C ALA A 60 11.39 -6.85 14.27
N VAL A 61 12.41 -6.39 13.55
CA VAL A 61 12.52 -4.98 13.18
C VAL A 61 11.72 -4.74 11.93
N LEU A 62 10.70 -3.89 12.03
CA LEU A 62 9.81 -3.59 10.92
C LEU A 62 9.99 -2.15 10.47
N PRO A 63 10.48 -1.91 9.24
CA PRO A 63 10.55 -0.54 8.70
C PRO A 63 9.15 0.01 8.46
N ILE A 64 8.96 1.28 8.79
CA ILE A 64 7.69 1.98 8.57
C ILE A 64 7.89 3.04 7.50
N VAL A 65 7.12 2.96 6.45
CA VAL A 65 7.19 3.86 5.29
C VAL A 65 6.01 4.82 5.32
N ASP A 66 6.29 6.11 5.14
CA ASP A 66 5.25 7.10 4.91
C ASP A 66 4.79 6.94 3.46
N LEU A 67 3.68 6.25 3.26
CA LEU A 67 3.21 5.95 1.92
C LEU A 67 2.88 7.21 1.14
N SER A 68 2.32 8.21 1.80
CA SER A 68 2.04 9.49 1.16
C SER A 68 3.30 10.07 0.52
N LEU A 69 4.37 10.12 1.28
CA LEU A 69 5.63 10.67 0.77
C LEU A 69 6.20 9.80 -0.35
N ARG A 70 6.13 8.48 -0.20
CA ARG A 70 6.62 7.56 -1.24
C ARG A 70 5.83 7.70 -2.54
N LEU A 71 4.55 8.03 -2.46
CA LEU A 71 3.71 8.24 -3.64
C LEU A 71 3.89 9.64 -4.24
N GLY A 72 4.80 10.46 -3.70
CA GLY A 72 5.04 11.80 -4.23
C GLY A 72 4.12 12.87 -3.65
N MET A 73 3.45 12.56 -2.55
CA MET A 73 2.55 13.49 -1.90
C MET A 73 3.24 14.10 -0.67
N LYS A 74 2.51 14.84 0.13
CA LYS A 74 3.05 15.49 1.32
C LYS A 74 3.41 14.47 2.39
N SER A 75 4.42 14.79 3.22
CA SER A 75 4.74 13.93 4.35
C SER A 75 3.58 13.93 5.36
N THR A 76 3.42 12.79 6.01
CA THR A 76 2.32 12.58 6.97
C THR A 76 2.75 12.99 8.36
N GLN A 77 1.87 13.69 9.07
CA GLN A 77 2.02 13.95 10.50
C GLN A 77 1.17 12.92 11.23
N PRO A 78 1.78 11.84 11.74
CA PRO A 78 0.99 10.73 12.28
C PRO A 78 0.21 11.11 13.52
N THR A 79 -1.01 10.57 13.62
CA THR A 79 -1.84 10.69 14.81
C THR A 79 -2.33 9.29 15.18
N GLU A 80 -3.00 9.18 16.31
CA GLU A 80 -3.57 7.90 16.75
C GLU A 80 -4.63 7.36 15.80
N ARG A 81 -5.11 8.17 14.85
CA ARG A 81 -6.09 7.74 13.85
C ARG A 81 -5.45 7.05 12.66
N HIS A 82 -4.15 7.23 12.49
CA HIS A 82 -3.44 6.62 11.38
C HIS A 82 -3.29 5.12 11.58
N VAL A 83 -3.07 4.43 10.47
CA VAL A 83 -3.05 2.97 10.44
C VAL A 83 -1.76 2.52 9.74
N ILE A 84 -1.19 1.44 10.22
CA ILE A 84 -0.05 0.80 9.57
C ILE A 84 -0.54 -0.48 8.93
N ILE A 85 -0.38 -0.59 7.62
CA ILE A 85 -0.68 -1.82 6.89
C ILE A 85 0.64 -2.57 6.74
N VAL A 86 0.76 -3.71 7.39
CA VAL A 86 1.97 -4.53 7.29
C VAL A 86 1.85 -5.40 6.06
N VAL A 87 2.77 -5.23 5.12
CA VAL A 87 2.75 -5.94 3.85
C VAL A 87 4.03 -6.70 3.62
N GLN A 88 3.95 -7.74 2.81
CA GLN A 88 5.11 -8.45 2.33
C GLN A 88 5.36 -8.06 0.87
N VAL A 89 6.57 -7.55 0.61
CA VAL A 89 7.00 -7.16 -0.73
C VAL A 89 8.21 -8.02 -1.06
N LYS A 90 8.02 -8.98 -1.96
CA LYS A 90 9.03 -9.98 -2.27
C LYS A 90 9.42 -10.73 -0.99
N SER A 91 10.67 -10.70 -0.58
CA SER A 91 11.12 -11.39 0.63
C SER A 91 11.10 -10.51 1.88
N LYS A 92 10.67 -9.27 1.77
CA LYS A 92 10.72 -8.29 2.87
C LYS A 92 9.35 -7.94 3.39
N VAL A 93 9.29 -7.62 4.67
CA VAL A 93 8.06 -7.17 5.33
C VAL A 93 8.26 -5.72 5.74
N ILE A 94 7.31 -4.87 5.37
CA ILE A 94 7.35 -3.44 5.69
C ILE A 94 5.98 -2.99 6.15
N GLY A 95 5.95 -1.88 6.87
CA GLY A 95 4.70 -1.25 7.28
C GLY A 95 4.45 0.01 6.47
N LEU A 96 3.23 0.16 5.96
CA LEU A 96 2.82 1.33 5.20
C LEU A 96 1.92 2.20 6.08
N LEU A 97 2.34 3.44 6.32
CA LEU A 97 1.51 4.38 7.06
C LEU A 97 0.49 5.00 6.13
N VAL A 98 -0.79 4.83 6.45
CA VAL A 98 -1.91 5.37 5.68
C VAL A 98 -2.88 6.09 6.61
N ASP A 99 -3.78 6.88 6.04
CA ASP A 99 -4.73 7.65 6.84
C ASP A 99 -5.81 6.75 7.45
N ALA A 100 -6.33 5.82 6.65
CA ALA A 100 -7.39 4.93 7.10
C ALA A 100 -7.53 3.77 6.12
N VAL A 101 -8.01 2.64 6.62
CA VAL A 101 -8.44 1.53 5.78
C VAL A 101 -9.93 1.67 5.56
N SER A 102 -10.36 1.63 4.29
CA SER A 102 -11.76 1.84 3.95
C SER A 102 -12.56 0.53 3.99
N ASP A 103 -12.18 -0.42 3.13
CA ASP A 103 -12.92 -1.67 3.01
C ASP A 103 -12.12 -2.69 2.20
N VAL A 104 -12.66 -3.89 2.12
CA VAL A 104 -12.14 -4.96 1.27
C VAL A 104 -13.05 -5.05 0.06
N LEU A 105 -12.44 -5.00 -1.13
CA LEU A 105 -13.18 -5.03 -2.40
C LEU A 105 -12.94 -6.35 -3.11
N THR A 106 -14.00 -6.93 -3.65
CA THR A 106 -13.91 -8.08 -4.54
C THR A 106 -14.24 -7.59 -5.94
N VAL A 107 -13.27 -7.64 -6.85
CA VAL A 107 -13.44 -7.11 -8.20
C VAL A 107 -12.96 -8.14 -9.21
N SER A 108 -13.49 -8.06 -10.43
CA SER A 108 -12.97 -8.86 -11.53
C SER A 108 -11.94 -8.02 -12.29
N ASP A 109 -11.12 -8.70 -13.10
CA ASP A 109 -10.14 -7.99 -13.92
C ASP A 109 -10.77 -6.97 -14.85
N GLU A 110 -12.03 -7.19 -15.24
CA GLU A 110 -12.78 -6.27 -16.09
C GLU A 110 -13.03 -4.92 -15.43
N ASN A 111 -13.04 -4.88 -14.12
CA ASN A 111 -13.24 -3.63 -13.36
C ASN A 111 -12.00 -2.76 -13.32
N ILE A 112 -10.85 -3.32 -13.69
CA ILE A 112 -9.57 -2.60 -13.61
C ILE A 112 -9.29 -1.94 -14.96
N GLN A 113 -9.28 -0.62 -14.96
CA GLN A 113 -9.06 0.17 -16.16
C GLN A 113 -7.60 0.63 -16.25
N PRO A 114 -7.08 0.84 -17.45
CA PRO A 114 -5.72 1.32 -17.58
C PRO A 114 -5.55 2.73 -17.01
N THR A 115 -4.35 3.00 -16.52
CA THR A 115 -4.00 4.33 -16.00
C THR A 115 -3.98 5.32 -17.17
N PRO A 116 -4.55 6.54 -17.00
CA PRO A 116 -4.56 7.54 -18.05
C PRO A 116 -3.15 7.91 -18.52
N GLU A 117 -3.03 8.23 -19.81
CA GLU A 117 -1.74 8.59 -20.39
C GLU A 117 -1.18 9.89 -19.85
N ILE A 118 -2.01 10.73 -19.27
CA ILE A 118 -1.60 12.00 -18.69
C ILE A 118 -1.05 11.87 -17.29
N SER A 119 -0.95 10.64 -16.76
CA SER A 119 -0.41 10.40 -15.44
C SER A 119 1.07 10.76 -15.39
N SER A 120 1.55 11.12 -14.20
CA SER A 120 2.97 11.42 -13.99
C SER A 120 3.82 10.16 -14.16
N ASP A 121 5.13 10.37 -14.35
CA ASP A 121 6.05 9.24 -14.47
C ASP A 121 6.04 8.38 -13.21
N LEU A 122 5.92 9.01 -12.05
CA LEU A 122 5.86 8.28 -10.78
C LEU A 122 4.62 7.39 -10.72
N GLU A 123 3.47 7.94 -11.10
CA GLU A 123 2.24 7.14 -11.10
C GLU A 123 2.34 5.95 -12.05
N ARG A 124 2.98 6.12 -13.20
CA ARG A 124 3.17 5.02 -14.14
C ARG A 124 4.00 3.90 -13.56
N GLN A 125 4.91 4.21 -12.64
CA GLN A 125 5.75 3.21 -12.01
C GLN A 125 4.94 2.29 -11.09
N TYR A 126 4.05 2.85 -10.28
CA TYR A 126 3.37 2.05 -9.25
C TYR A 126 1.91 1.71 -9.56
N ALA A 127 1.26 2.45 -10.44
CA ALA A 127 -0.17 2.26 -10.71
C ALA A 127 -0.38 1.16 -11.74
N ARG A 128 -1.11 0.11 -11.35
CA ARG A 128 -1.47 -0.99 -12.25
C ARG A 128 -2.79 -0.74 -12.95
N GLY A 129 -3.57 0.18 -12.43
CA GLY A 129 -4.85 0.50 -13.03
C GLY A 129 -5.70 1.28 -12.06
N ILE A 130 -6.90 1.59 -12.50
CA ILE A 130 -7.85 2.36 -11.71
C ILE A 130 -9.17 1.62 -11.69
N LEU A 131 -9.77 1.56 -10.50
CA LEU A 131 -11.09 0.99 -10.30
C LEU A 131 -12.09 2.12 -10.16
N ALA A 132 -13.14 2.08 -10.97
CA ALA A 132 -14.26 3.01 -10.86
C ALA A 132 -15.43 2.23 -10.27
N ILE A 133 -15.69 2.43 -8.99
CA ILE A 133 -16.72 1.68 -8.25
C ILE A 133 -17.57 2.68 -7.45
N ASP A 134 -18.88 2.67 -7.67
CA ASP A 134 -19.83 3.47 -6.88
C ASP A 134 -19.38 4.93 -6.69
N SER A 135 -19.04 5.62 -7.75
CA SER A 135 -18.57 7.01 -7.71
C SER A 135 -17.18 7.18 -7.10
N ARG A 136 -16.50 6.07 -6.78
CA ARG A 136 -15.14 6.11 -6.24
C ARG A 136 -14.15 5.80 -7.33
N MET A 137 -13.00 6.46 -7.27
CA MET A 137 -11.86 6.18 -8.15
C MET A 137 -10.73 5.72 -7.27
N ILE A 138 -10.35 4.45 -7.41
CA ILE A 138 -9.36 3.82 -6.54
C ILE A 138 -8.18 3.33 -7.37
N CYS A 139 -6.99 3.77 -7.04
CA CYS A 139 -5.77 3.39 -7.77
C CYS A 139 -5.21 2.09 -7.22
N LEU A 140 -5.05 1.10 -8.09
CA LEU A 140 -4.42 -0.17 -7.72
C LEU A 140 -2.91 -0.03 -7.76
N ILE A 141 -2.26 -0.27 -6.62
CA ILE A 141 -0.82 -0.13 -6.48
C ILE A 141 -0.14 -1.48 -6.60
N GLU A 142 0.93 -1.51 -7.39
CA GLU A 142 1.85 -2.63 -7.45
C GLU A 142 2.99 -2.38 -6.46
N LEU A 143 2.97 -3.06 -5.32
CA LEU A 143 3.96 -2.85 -4.27
C LEU A 143 5.38 -3.18 -4.72
N GLY A 144 5.53 -4.22 -5.54
CA GLY A 144 6.84 -4.59 -6.04
C GLY A 144 7.47 -3.53 -6.92
N ALA A 145 6.67 -2.74 -7.62
CA ALA A 145 7.17 -1.64 -8.42
C ALA A 145 7.49 -0.41 -7.58
N LEU A 146 6.78 -0.25 -6.46
CA LEU A 146 6.96 0.88 -5.58
C LEU A 146 8.22 0.73 -4.71
N PHE A 147 8.54 -0.48 -4.32
CA PHE A 147 9.68 -0.79 -3.46
C PHE A 147 10.57 -1.82 -4.15
N ASN A 148 11.56 -1.36 -4.91
CA ASN A 148 12.48 -2.26 -5.57
C ASN A 148 13.59 -2.70 -4.61
N ASP A 149 14.37 -3.70 -5.02
CA ASP A 149 15.40 -4.28 -4.15
C ASP A 149 16.46 -3.27 -3.74
N ALA A 150 16.84 -2.37 -4.63
CA ALA A 150 17.86 -1.37 -4.33
C ALA A 150 17.37 -0.41 -3.23
N GLU A 151 16.13 0.04 -3.31
CA GLU A 151 15.54 0.90 -2.28
C GLU A 151 15.40 0.16 -0.96
N SER A 152 15.03 -1.11 -1.01
CA SER A 152 14.91 -1.92 0.19
C SER A 152 16.28 -2.10 0.87
N GLU A 153 17.34 -2.27 0.11
CA GLU A 153 18.68 -2.41 0.65
C GLU A 153 19.18 -1.09 1.25
N ALA A 154 18.81 0.03 0.66
CA ALA A 154 19.19 1.34 1.16
C ALA A 154 18.48 1.67 2.48
N ALA A 155 17.33 1.10 2.68
CA ALA A 155 16.59 1.29 3.93
C ALA A 155 17.09 0.33 5.00
#